data_55e4152e8bf00be996dfe76ce9dd3b50
#
_entry.id   55e4152e8bf00be996dfe76ce9dd3b50
#
_cell.length_a   1.000
_cell.length_b   1.000
_cell.length_c   1.000
_cell.angle_alpha   90.00
_cell.angle_beta   90.00
_cell.angle_gamma   90.00
#
_symmetry.space_group_name_H-M   'P 1'
#
loop_
_entity.id
_entity.type
_entity.pdbx_description
1 polymer ?
#
loop_
_entity_poly.entity_id
_entity_poly.type
_entity_poly.pdbx_seq_one_letter_code
_entity_poly.pdbx_strand_id
1 'polypeptide(L)'
;MKLTTLSIALLAALLTACQAVSPRPEAAADAAASEKQALPSVPLTPDVLYQLLLGEIAGHRSQLDVSVSALSRAAQKTRDPRLAERATLAALYARLPADALPNALLWVELKPQSSEAHEALAAAL
;
A
#
# COMPACT_ATOMS: atom_id res chain seq x y z
N MET A 1 34.65 -2.31 -43.42
CA MET A 1 34.27 -1.02 -42.82
C MET A 1 32.79 -0.65 -42.99
N LYS A 2 31.97 -1.37 -43.78
CA LYS A 2 30.54 -1.02 -43.98
C LYS A 2 29.58 -1.74 -42.99
N LEU A 3 30.00 -2.84 -42.34
CA LEU A 3 29.20 -3.56 -41.39
C LEU A 3 29.17 -2.92 -39.97
N THR A 4 30.25 -2.24 -39.58
CA THR A 4 30.35 -1.58 -38.28
C THR A 4 29.51 -0.32 -38.18
N THR A 5 29.33 0.42 -39.28
CA THR A 5 28.47 1.61 -39.33
C THR A 5 26.98 1.26 -39.28
N LEU A 6 26.59 0.13 -39.84
CA LEU A 6 25.19 -0.33 -39.80
C LEU A 6 24.76 -0.79 -38.37
N SER A 7 25.68 -1.41 -37.63
CA SER A 7 25.43 -1.85 -36.24
C SER A 7 25.29 -0.70 -35.27
N ILE A 8 26.05 0.39 -35.47
CA ILE A 8 25.96 1.58 -34.61
C ILE A 8 24.66 2.36 -34.86
N ALA A 9 24.20 2.42 -36.12
CA ALA A 9 22.92 3.06 -36.45
C ALA A 9 21.72 2.31 -35.91
N LEU A 10 21.76 0.98 -35.83
CA LEU A 10 20.69 0.18 -35.28
C LEU A 10 20.60 0.27 -33.74
N LEU A 11 21.75 0.44 -33.07
CA LEU A 11 21.80 0.61 -31.61
C LEU A 11 21.29 1.98 -31.17
N ALA A 12 21.49 3.02 -31.96
CA ALA A 12 21.01 4.37 -31.69
C ALA A 12 19.48 4.49 -31.83
N ALA A 13 18.84 3.69 -32.68
CA ALA A 13 17.38 3.69 -32.87
C ALA A 13 16.61 3.03 -31.71
N LEU A 14 17.25 2.13 -30.96
CA LEU A 14 16.64 1.45 -29.80
C LEU A 14 16.60 2.30 -28.52
N LEU A 15 17.40 3.35 -28.42
CA LEU A 15 17.47 4.23 -27.25
C LEU A 15 16.42 5.35 -27.24
N THR A 16 15.74 5.61 -28.35
CA THR A 16 14.72 6.67 -28.45
C THR A 16 13.30 6.23 -28.12
N ALA A 17 13.05 4.94 -27.89
CA ALA A 17 11.72 4.42 -27.62
C ALA A 17 11.24 4.58 -26.15
N CYS A 18 12.09 5.02 -25.23
CA CYS A 18 11.76 5.14 -23.80
C CYS A 18 11.26 6.53 -23.34
N GLN A 19 11.00 7.48 -24.26
CA GLN A 19 10.62 8.84 -23.87
C GLN A 19 9.15 9.22 -24.08
N ALA A 20 8.27 8.28 -24.37
CA ALA A 20 6.86 8.56 -24.69
C ALA A 20 5.85 8.02 -23.67
N VAL A 21 6.20 7.99 -22.38
CA VAL A 21 5.19 7.89 -21.31
C VAL A 21 5.25 9.18 -20.50
N SER A 22 4.76 10.26 -21.09
CA SER A 22 4.34 11.42 -20.30
C SER A 22 3.11 10.99 -19.51
N PRO A 23 3.11 11.05 -18.17
CA PRO A 23 1.90 10.81 -17.38
C PRO A 23 0.86 11.85 -17.81
N ARG A 24 -0.30 11.36 -18.26
CA ARG A 24 -1.42 12.18 -18.66
C ARG A 24 -1.78 13.08 -17.46
N PRO A 25 -1.83 14.42 -17.62
CA PRO A 25 -2.09 15.31 -16.48
C PRO A 25 -3.42 15.05 -15.78
N GLU A 26 -4.41 14.45 -16.48
CA GLU A 26 -5.68 14.05 -15.89
C GLU A 26 -5.55 12.89 -14.89
N ALA A 27 -4.71 11.89 -15.15
CA ALA A 27 -4.50 10.77 -14.23
C ALA A 27 -3.81 11.23 -12.93
N ALA A 28 -2.93 12.23 -13.01
CA ALA A 28 -2.29 12.83 -11.83
C ALA A 28 -3.27 13.72 -11.03
N ALA A 29 -4.21 14.39 -11.71
CA ALA A 29 -5.24 15.20 -11.06
C ALA A 29 -6.29 14.31 -10.35
N ASP A 30 -6.68 13.18 -10.94
CA ASP A 30 -7.60 12.21 -10.33
C ASP A 30 -6.96 11.46 -9.16
N ALA A 31 -5.67 11.11 -9.23
CA ALA A 31 -4.93 10.55 -8.12
C ALA A 31 -4.82 11.55 -6.95
N ALA A 32 -4.50 12.82 -7.24
CA ALA A 32 -4.44 13.88 -6.23
C ALA A 32 -5.83 14.26 -5.66
N ALA A 33 -6.90 14.11 -6.44
CA ALA A 33 -8.27 14.31 -5.97
C ALA A 33 -8.77 13.14 -5.10
N SER A 34 -8.31 11.92 -5.37
CA SER A 34 -8.61 10.73 -4.55
C SER A 34 -7.91 10.78 -3.18
N GLU A 35 -6.75 11.41 -3.08
CA GLU A 35 -6.06 11.63 -1.79
C GLU A 35 -6.73 12.70 -0.90
N LYS A 36 -7.58 13.54 -1.45
CA LYS A 36 -8.34 14.56 -0.70
C LYS A 36 -9.59 14.04 0.01
N GLN A 37 -9.85 12.74 0.01
CA GLN A 37 -10.82 12.18 0.94
C GLN A 37 -10.33 12.48 2.36
N ALA A 38 -11.12 13.28 3.10
CA ALA A 38 -10.77 13.76 4.44
C ALA A 38 -10.30 12.59 5.31
N LEU A 39 -8.99 12.49 5.48
CA LEU A 39 -8.39 11.48 6.34
C LEU A 39 -8.78 11.77 7.79
N PRO A 40 -9.08 10.75 8.60
CA PRO A 40 -9.43 10.97 9.99
C PRO A 40 -8.30 11.70 10.69
N SER A 41 -8.63 12.87 11.27
CA SER A 41 -7.71 13.63 12.11
C SER A 41 -7.77 13.07 13.52
N VAL A 42 -7.01 12.03 13.77
CA VAL A 42 -6.90 11.42 15.10
C VAL A 42 -5.64 11.95 15.78
N PRO A 43 -5.71 12.39 17.05
CA PRO A 43 -4.52 12.80 17.78
C PRO A 43 -3.49 11.68 17.85
N LEU A 44 -2.25 11.99 17.49
CA LEU A 44 -1.14 11.07 17.62
C LEU A 44 -0.76 10.94 19.11
N THR A 45 -1.46 10.06 19.82
CA THR A 45 -1.13 9.76 21.22
C THR A 45 0.17 8.97 21.31
N PRO A 46 0.89 9.02 22.45
CA PRO A 46 2.10 8.21 22.66
C PRO A 46 1.90 6.72 22.41
N ASP A 47 0.73 6.20 22.76
CA ASP A 47 0.40 4.79 22.55
C ASP A 47 0.21 4.47 21.05
N VAL A 48 -0.50 5.31 20.29
CA VAL A 48 -0.63 5.13 18.84
C VAL A 48 0.73 5.20 18.17
N LEU A 49 1.56 6.17 18.55
CA LEU A 49 2.93 6.28 18.03
C LEU A 49 3.75 5.03 18.35
N TYR A 50 3.66 4.54 19.59
CA TYR A 50 4.35 3.31 19.99
C TYR A 50 3.92 2.10 19.14
N GLN A 51 2.61 1.91 18.94
CA GLN A 51 2.10 0.79 18.13
C GLN A 51 2.57 0.90 16.67
N LEU A 52 2.57 2.11 16.10
CA LEU A 52 3.06 2.32 14.74
C LEU A 52 4.54 1.97 14.61
N LEU A 53 5.38 2.52 15.48
CA LEU A 53 6.81 2.25 15.47
C LEU A 53 7.12 0.78 15.71
N LEU A 54 6.43 0.15 16.67
CA LEU A 54 6.58 -1.27 16.95
C LEU A 54 6.21 -2.11 15.72
N GLY A 55 5.09 -1.82 15.08
CA GLY A 55 4.63 -2.53 13.88
C GLY A 55 5.64 -2.43 12.74
N GLU A 56 6.16 -1.23 12.46
CA GLU A 56 7.15 -1.00 11.41
C GLU A 56 8.47 -1.72 11.70
N ILE A 57 9.02 -1.54 12.90
CA ILE A 57 10.31 -2.14 13.27
C ILE A 57 10.21 -3.67 13.28
N ALA A 58 9.13 -4.22 13.82
CA ALA A 58 8.90 -5.66 13.84
C ALA A 58 8.77 -6.23 12.42
N GLY A 59 8.05 -5.54 11.54
CA GLY A 59 7.94 -5.92 10.13
C GLY A 59 9.29 -5.98 9.42
N HIS A 60 10.12 -4.95 9.60
CA HIS A 60 11.49 -4.94 9.05
C HIS A 60 12.40 -6.03 9.62
N ARG A 61 12.11 -6.52 10.80
CA ARG A 61 12.84 -7.62 11.45
C ARG A 61 12.24 -9.00 11.19
N SER A 62 11.26 -9.09 10.29
CA SER A 62 10.51 -10.33 9.98
C SER A 62 9.78 -10.93 11.19
N GLN A 63 9.50 -10.12 12.21
CA GLN A 63 8.67 -10.47 13.36
C GLN A 63 7.19 -10.16 13.01
N LEU A 64 6.65 -10.93 12.08
CA LEU A 64 5.38 -10.61 11.42
C LEU A 64 4.18 -10.65 12.37
N ASP A 65 4.15 -11.55 13.34
CA ASP A 65 3.14 -11.66 14.40
C ASP A 65 3.08 -10.40 15.25
N VAL A 66 4.23 -9.89 15.67
CA VAL A 66 4.34 -8.64 16.44
C VAL A 66 3.91 -7.44 15.59
N SER A 67 4.37 -7.39 14.32
CA SER A 67 4.00 -6.34 13.37
C SER A 67 2.49 -6.28 13.16
N VAL A 68 1.87 -7.40 12.84
CA VAL A 68 0.41 -7.51 12.63
C VAL A 68 -0.35 -7.07 13.87
N SER A 69 0.02 -7.61 15.04
CA SER A 69 -0.63 -7.27 16.31
C SER A 69 -0.57 -5.75 16.62
N ALA A 70 0.59 -5.13 16.41
CA ALA A 70 0.78 -3.70 16.67
C ALA A 70 -0.01 -2.83 15.66
N LEU A 71 0.08 -3.13 14.37
CA LEU A 71 -0.66 -2.41 13.33
C LEU A 71 -2.17 -2.55 13.51
N SER A 72 -2.66 -3.75 13.87
CA SER A 72 -4.08 -3.99 14.14
C SER A 72 -4.59 -3.13 15.30
N ARG A 73 -3.84 -3.03 16.39
CA ARG A 73 -4.20 -2.16 17.52
C ARG A 73 -4.24 -0.69 17.12
N ALA A 74 -3.27 -0.24 16.33
CA ALA A 74 -3.27 1.13 15.81
C ALA A 74 -4.47 1.39 14.91
N ALA A 75 -4.80 0.46 13.99
CA ALA A 75 -5.95 0.56 13.08
C ALA A 75 -7.28 0.64 13.85
N GLN A 76 -7.49 -0.26 14.81
CA GLN A 76 -8.70 -0.27 15.63
C GLN A 76 -8.87 1.00 16.45
N LYS A 77 -7.78 1.53 16.98
CA LYS A 77 -7.80 2.71 17.84
C LYS A 77 -8.03 4.01 17.06
N THR A 78 -7.42 4.12 15.90
CA THR A 78 -7.49 5.34 15.08
C THR A 78 -8.64 5.34 14.09
N ARG A 79 -9.13 4.16 13.71
CA ARG A 79 -10.07 3.96 12.59
C ARG A 79 -9.60 4.66 11.31
N ASP A 80 -8.29 4.66 11.08
CA ASP A 80 -7.68 5.17 9.86
C ASP A 80 -7.70 4.06 8.80
N PRO A 81 -8.34 4.28 7.63
CA PRO A 81 -8.43 3.27 6.57
C PRO A 81 -7.06 2.82 6.06
N ARG A 82 -6.04 3.68 6.09
CA ARG A 82 -4.67 3.33 5.69
C ARG A 82 -4.03 2.33 6.65
N LEU A 83 -4.33 2.46 7.95
CA LEU A 83 -3.83 1.51 8.94
C LEU A 83 -4.59 0.19 8.90
N ALA A 84 -5.90 0.23 8.64
CA ALA A 84 -6.71 -0.97 8.42
C ALA A 84 -6.21 -1.75 7.20
N GLU A 85 -5.94 -1.06 6.09
CA GLU A 85 -5.29 -1.63 4.90
C GLU A 85 -3.96 -2.29 5.24
N ARG A 86 -3.03 -1.54 5.88
CA ARG A 86 -1.70 -2.06 6.23
C ARG A 86 -1.77 -3.27 7.15
N ALA A 87 -2.61 -3.23 8.17
CA ALA A 87 -2.79 -4.34 9.10
C ALA A 87 -3.34 -5.58 8.37
N THR A 88 -4.31 -5.39 7.47
CA THR A 88 -4.87 -6.48 6.65
C THR A 88 -3.80 -7.10 5.76
N LEU A 89 -3.09 -6.28 4.98
CA LEU A 89 -2.07 -6.78 4.04
C LEU A 89 -0.90 -7.45 4.79
N ALA A 90 -0.48 -6.90 5.93
CA ALA A 90 0.55 -7.52 6.76
C ALA A 90 0.09 -8.90 7.29
N ALA A 91 -1.16 -9.02 7.73
CA ALA A 91 -1.72 -10.29 8.22
C ALA A 91 -1.87 -11.33 7.11
N LEU A 92 -2.33 -10.93 5.92
CA LEU A 92 -2.40 -11.81 4.75
C LEU A 92 -1.00 -12.28 4.31
N TYR A 93 -0.02 -11.36 4.29
CA TYR A 93 1.37 -11.70 3.98
C TYR A 93 1.97 -12.68 5.01
N ALA A 94 1.67 -12.47 6.28
CA ALA A 94 2.09 -13.34 7.37
C ALA A 94 1.33 -14.69 7.41
N ARG A 95 0.33 -14.87 6.56
CA ARG A 95 -0.58 -16.03 6.54
C ARG A 95 -1.32 -16.23 7.87
N LEU A 96 -1.78 -15.13 8.45
CA LEU A 96 -2.55 -15.08 9.69
C LEU A 96 -4.00 -14.65 9.38
N PRO A 97 -4.85 -15.54 8.80
CA PRO A 97 -6.20 -15.18 8.38
C PRO A 97 -7.09 -14.75 9.55
N ALA A 98 -6.89 -15.32 10.73
CA ALA A 98 -7.62 -14.93 11.93
C ALA A 98 -7.39 -13.46 12.33
N ASP A 99 -6.18 -12.93 12.05
CA ASP A 99 -5.84 -11.52 12.30
C ASP A 99 -6.20 -10.64 11.09
N ALA A 100 -6.16 -11.19 9.87
CA ALA A 100 -6.51 -10.46 8.65
C ALA A 100 -8.00 -10.10 8.62
N LEU A 101 -8.89 -11.01 8.99
CA LEU A 101 -10.33 -10.85 8.87
C LEU A 101 -10.87 -9.61 9.61
N PRO A 102 -10.59 -9.36 10.90
CA PRO A 102 -11.11 -8.19 11.60
C PRO A 102 -10.58 -6.87 11.02
N ASN A 103 -9.35 -6.85 10.51
CA ASN A 103 -8.77 -5.67 9.87
C ASN A 103 -9.36 -5.41 8.49
N ALA A 104 -9.62 -6.47 7.70
CA ALA A 104 -10.28 -6.37 6.40
C ALA A 104 -11.73 -5.88 6.53
N LEU A 105 -12.47 -6.36 7.52
CA LEU A 105 -13.81 -5.88 7.84
C LEU A 105 -13.80 -4.39 8.20
N LEU A 106 -12.86 -3.98 9.04
CA LEU A 106 -12.68 -2.57 9.38
C LEU A 106 -12.34 -1.73 8.13
N TRP A 107 -11.47 -2.23 7.25
CA TRP A 107 -11.11 -1.52 6.02
C TRP A 107 -12.32 -1.35 5.09
N VAL A 108 -13.11 -2.38 4.86
CA VAL A 108 -14.37 -2.30 4.08
C VAL A 108 -15.36 -1.33 4.74
N GLU A 109 -15.50 -1.34 6.06
CA GLU A 109 -16.36 -0.39 6.79
C GLU A 109 -15.94 1.06 6.55
N LEU A 110 -14.62 1.33 6.58
CA LEU A 110 -14.07 2.68 6.40
C LEU A 110 -14.01 3.14 4.94
N LYS A 111 -13.91 2.19 4.00
CA LYS A 111 -13.86 2.43 2.55
C LYS A 111 -14.77 1.45 1.79
N PRO A 112 -16.09 1.59 1.90
CA PRO A 112 -17.03 0.61 1.33
C PRO A 112 -17.02 0.54 -0.20
N GLN A 113 -16.45 1.53 -0.88
CA GLN A 113 -16.33 1.56 -2.35
C GLN A 113 -14.97 1.06 -2.86
N SER A 114 -14.05 0.66 -1.96
CA SER A 114 -12.73 0.15 -2.37
C SER A 114 -12.85 -1.31 -2.80
N SER A 115 -12.53 -1.59 -4.07
CA SER A 115 -12.43 -2.95 -4.60
C SER A 115 -11.34 -3.73 -3.90
N GLU A 116 -10.20 -3.08 -3.60
CA GLU A 116 -9.06 -3.68 -2.91
C GLU A 116 -9.45 -4.16 -1.49
N ALA A 117 -10.28 -3.38 -0.79
CA ALA A 117 -10.76 -3.77 0.55
C ALA A 117 -11.65 -5.02 0.48
N HIS A 118 -12.53 -5.12 -0.52
CA HIS A 118 -13.37 -6.29 -0.73
C HIS A 118 -12.57 -7.51 -1.18
N GLU A 119 -11.58 -7.34 -2.04
CA GLU A 119 -10.68 -8.41 -2.44
C GLU A 119 -9.86 -8.95 -1.26
N ALA A 120 -9.32 -8.05 -0.43
CA ALA A 120 -8.59 -8.43 0.77
C ALA A 120 -9.49 -9.13 1.79
N LEU A 121 -10.75 -8.71 1.93
CA LEU A 121 -11.73 -9.40 2.78
C LEU A 121 -12.00 -10.81 2.26
N ALA A 122 -12.21 -10.97 0.95
CA ALA A 122 -12.42 -12.29 0.35
C ALA A 122 -11.19 -13.21 0.54
N ALA A 123 -9.98 -12.65 0.53
CA ALA A 123 -8.75 -13.40 0.77
C ALA A 123 -8.55 -13.79 2.25
N ALA A 124 -9.23 -13.10 3.18
CA ALA A 124 -9.15 -13.35 4.62
C ALA A 124 -10.20 -14.36 5.12
N LEU A 125 -11.19 -14.70 4.27
CA LEU A 125 -12.26 -15.67 4.58
C LEU A 125 -11.81 -17.12 4.35
#